data_01d5706036c136929eb33ceeaeb09a0d
#
_entry.id   01d5706036c136929eb33ceeaeb09a0d
#
_cell.length_a   1.000
_cell.length_b   1.000
_cell.length_c   1.000
_cell.angle_alpha   90.00
_cell.angle_beta   90.00
_cell.angle_gamma   90.00
#
_symmetry.space_group_name_H-M   'P 1'
#
loop_
_entity.id
_entity.type
_entity.pdbx_description
1 polymer ?
#
loop_
_entity_poly.entity_id
_entity_poly.type
_entity_poly.pdbx_seq_one_letter_code
_entity_poly.pdbx_strand_id
1 'polypeptide(L)'
;MKNKLLNSGFGIGNIVFIAAVILALPLRIYQYVAGILEPGTGFYAENSWSIYALYAVIVAAVAASVVIGIIKKKTLGFSSEATRNPLIGIFSALSAAGLVIDAFTHLTVLRTSHPSLYADTVPAGLPSYNILLAQIIVSLVTALFFVILTIGSFSGKTSGTEYRILSLTPVFWSIIRMVGRFMRTISYVRVSELLFEMVMLVFMIMFFMAFAQCNSKVNEKDCIWKVAAYGLPAALLALVCSVPRIILSLIGSADLIYSQSSVEFADLGIALFIIAVVLTKVITKTESDEAEEEDASEESEDAEEKAETEESTVITEE
;
A
#
# COMPACT_ATOMS: atom_id res chain seq x y z
N MET A 1 -16.67 -15.35 12.16
CA MET A 1 -15.63 -14.32 11.92
C MET A 1 -14.31 -14.64 12.59
N LYS A 2 -14.30 -15.07 13.86
CA LYS A 2 -13.07 -15.38 14.62
C LYS A 2 -12.17 -16.45 13.95
N ASN A 3 -12.75 -17.48 13.32
CA ASN A 3 -11.96 -18.56 12.68
C ASN A 3 -11.31 -18.15 11.33
N LYS A 4 -11.88 -17.17 10.60
CA LYS A 4 -11.28 -16.71 9.33
C LYS A 4 -10.03 -15.84 9.52
N LEU A 5 -9.95 -15.06 10.61
CA LEU A 5 -8.80 -14.23 10.93
C LEU A 5 -7.59 -15.06 11.40
N LEU A 6 -7.84 -16.18 12.09
CA LEU A 6 -6.81 -17.09 12.55
C LEU A 6 -6.34 -18.09 11.48
N ASN A 7 -7.23 -18.45 10.56
CA ASN A 7 -6.92 -19.37 9.44
C ASN A 7 -6.33 -18.65 8.21
N SER A 8 -6.22 -17.31 8.23
CA SER A 8 -5.41 -16.64 7.23
C SER A 8 -3.94 -16.97 7.45
N GLY A 9 -3.17 -17.25 6.40
CA GLY A 9 -1.76 -17.61 6.50
C GLY A 9 -0.94 -16.64 7.36
N PHE A 10 -1.40 -15.40 7.52
CA PHE A 10 -0.76 -14.35 8.32
C PHE A 10 -1.52 -14.02 9.63
N GLY A 11 -2.23 -15.00 10.24
CA GLY A 11 -3.16 -14.77 11.35
C GLY A 11 -2.60 -13.98 12.53
N ILE A 12 -1.36 -14.27 13.00
CA ILE A 12 -0.70 -13.53 14.09
C ILE A 12 -0.41 -12.08 13.66
N GLY A 13 0.08 -11.87 12.44
CA GLY A 13 0.32 -10.52 11.91
C GLY A 13 -0.94 -9.67 11.85
N ASN A 14 -2.07 -10.29 11.47
CA ASN A 14 -3.36 -9.60 11.44
C ASN A 14 -3.84 -9.21 12.85
N ILE A 15 -3.58 -10.02 13.87
CA ILE A 15 -3.91 -9.69 15.26
C ILE A 15 -3.07 -8.51 15.74
N VAL A 16 -1.76 -8.54 15.48
CA VAL A 16 -0.85 -7.43 15.82
C VAL A 16 -1.27 -6.15 15.11
N PHE A 17 -1.62 -6.23 13.83
CA PHE A 17 -2.12 -5.11 13.05
C PHE A 17 -3.40 -4.49 13.66
N ILE A 18 -4.40 -5.32 13.99
CA ILE A 18 -5.65 -4.86 14.59
C ILE A 18 -5.39 -4.18 15.95
N ALA A 19 -4.54 -4.78 16.78
CA ALA A 19 -4.15 -4.19 18.06
C ALA A 19 -3.45 -2.82 17.87
N ALA A 20 -2.55 -2.73 16.89
CA ALA A 20 -1.87 -1.48 16.56
C ALA A 20 -2.83 -0.39 16.06
N VAL A 21 -3.81 -0.74 15.22
CA VAL A 21 -4.84 0.20 14.75
C VAL A 21 -5.69 0.71 15.91
N ILE A 22 -6.13 -0.17 16.81
CA ILE A 22 -6.95 0.18 17.99
C ILE A 22 -6.18 1.13 18.93
N LEU A 23 -4.87 1.00 19.04
CA LEU A 23 -4.05 1.87 19.89
C LEU A 23 -3.64 3.16 19.17
N ALA A 24 -3.22 3.08 17.91
CA ALA A 24 -2.66 4.23 17.18
C ALA A 24 -3.72 5.27 16.79
N LEU A 25 -4.93 4.85 16.37
CA LEU A 25 -5.97 5.79 15.94
C LEU A 25 -6.45 6.72 17.06
N PRO A 26 -6.82 6.23 18.27
CA PRO A 26 -7.21 7.11 19.36
C PRO A 26 -6.06 8.03 19.81
N LEU A 27 -4.81 7.52 19.85
CA LEU A 27 -3.65 8.35 20.19
C LEU A 27 -3.47 9.49 19.19
N ARG A 28 -3.65 9.20 17.88
CA ARG A 28 -3.51 10.22 16.84
C ARG A 28 -4.62 11.26 16.90
N ILE A 29 -5.88 10.83 17.10
CA ILE A 29 -7.03 11.75 17.29
C ILE A 29 -6.81 12.61 18.54
N TYR A 30 -6.34 12.01 19.63
CA TYR A 30 -6.02 12.74 20.85
C TYR A 30 -4.97 13.83 20.62
N GLN A 31 -3.91 13.56 19.82
CA GLN A 31 -2.88 14.57 19.52
C GLN A 31 -3.44 15.79 18.79
N TYR A 32 -4.43 15.61 17.89
CA TYR A 32 -5.10 16.72 17.21
C TYR A 32 -6.00 17.50 18.18
N VAL A 33 -6.87 16.81 18.91
CA VAL A 33 -7.89 17.44 19.77
C VAL A 33 -7.26 18.12 20.98
N ALA A 34 -6.20 17.55 21.56
CA ALA A 34 -5.47 18.13 22.69
C ALA A 34 -4.52 19.28 22.29
N GLY A 35 -4.44 19.64 21.00
CA GLY A 35 -3.56 20.71 20.52
C GLY A 35 -2.06 20.41 20.65
N ILE A 36 -1.70 19.11 20.78
CA ILE A 36 -0.30 18.68 20.83
C ILE A 36 0.36 18.89 19.47
N LEU A 37 -0.43 18.77 18.41
CA LEU A 37 -0.02 19.07 17.04
C LEU A 37 -0.49 20.48 16.67
N GLU A 38 0.43 21.35 16.29
CA GLU A 38 0.13 22.72 15.91
C GLU A 38 -0.36 22.79 14.45
N PRO A 39 -1.61 23.24 14.18
CA PRO A 39 -2.17 23.23 12.83
C PRO A 39 -1.43 24.11 11.83
N GLY A 40 -0.83 25.21 12.30
CA GLY A 40 -0.12 26.16 11.46
C GLY A 40 1.21 25.66 10.93
N THR A 41 1.98 24.97 11.74
CA THR A 41 3.34 24.51 11.44
C THR A 41 3.46 23.00 11.25
N GLY A 42 2.50 22.22 11.77
CA GLY A 42 2.55 20.76 11.81
C GLY A 42 3.60 20.20 12.79
N PHE A 43 4.16 21.06 13.65
CA PHE A 43 5.10 20.65 14.70
C PHE A 43 4.35 20.20 15.95
N TYR A 44 5.05 19.48 16.81
CA TYR A 44 4.56 19.24 18.15
C TYR A 44 4.79 20.48 19.02
N ALA A 45 3.70 21.06 19.53
CA ALA A 45 3.75 22.24 20.41
C ALA A 45 4.40 21.92 21.75
N GLU A 46 4.15 20.72 22.26
CA GLU A 46 4.65 20.26 23.55
C GLU A 46 5.21 18.84 23.45
N ASN A 47 6.17 18.54 24.31
CA ASN A 47 6.73 17.20 24.44
C ASN A 47 5.81 16.32 25.28
N SER A 48 4.88 15.60 24.63
CA SER A 48 3.88 14.75 25.28
C SER A 48 4.26 13.27 25.19
N TRP A 49 3.90 12.51 26.23
CA TRP A 49 4.06 11.06 26.24
C TRP A 49 3.36 10.36 25.06
N SER A 50 2.25 10.94 24.58
CA SER A 50 1.46 10.39 23.45
C SER A 50 2.25 10.32 22.15
N ILE A 51 3.24 11.20 21.97
CA ILE A 51 4.14 11.20 20.82
C ILE A 51 4.97 9.93 20.81
N TYR A 52 5.67 9.68 21.91
CA TYR A 52 6.51 8.49 22.06
C TYR A 52 5.70 7.19 22.00
N ALA A 53 4.50 7.18 22.62
CA ALA A 53 3.59 6.04 22.57
C ALA A 53 3.15 5.73 21.14
N LEU A 54 2.78 6.73 20.34
CA LEU A 54 2.37 6.55 18.95
C LEU A 54 3.53 5.99 18.11
N TYR A 55 4.73 6.57 18.21
CA TYR A 55 5.90 6.07 17.50
C TYR A 55 6.26 4.65 17.92
N ALA A 56 6.22 4.34 19.22
CA ALA A 56 6.51 3.00 19.73
C ALA A 56 5.51 1.95 19.17
N VAL A 57 4.21 2.27 19.13
CA VAL A 57 3.18 1.38 18.58
C VAL A 57 3.40 1.15 17.08
N ILE A 58 3.67 2.21 16.31
CA ILE A 58 3.91 2.11 14.87
C ILE A 58 5.17 1.28 14.59
N VAL A 59 6.30 1.61 15.23
CA VAL A 59 7.58 0.90 15.03
C VAL A 59 7.46 -0.57 15.43
N ALA A 60 6.82 -0.86 16.58
CA ALA A 60 6.61 -2.24 17.02
C ALA A 60 5.72 -3.03 16.03
N ALA A 61 4.65 -2.42 15.52
CA ALA A 61 3.77 -3.07 14.54
C ALA A 61 4.48 -3.32 13.20
N VAL A 62 5.25 -2.35 12.71
CA VAL A 62 6.06 -2.49 11.48
C VAL A 62 7.08 -3.61 11.66
N ALA A 63 7.87 -3.57 12.74
CA ALA A 63 8.88 -4.59 13.02
C ALA A 63 8.25 -5.99 13.14
N ALA A 64 7.15 -6.11 13.89
CA ALA A 64 6.44 -7.38 14.03
C ALA A 64 5.91 -7.91 12.69
N SER A 65 5.33 -7.06 11.84
CA SER A 65 4.82 -7.46 10.52
C SER A 65 5.94 -7.99 9.62
N VAL A 66 7.08 -7.31 9.59
CA VAL A 66 8.24 -7.73 8.78
C VAL A 66 8.85 -9.03 9.33
N VAL A 67 9.05 -9.13 10.65
CA VAL A 67 9.63 -10.34 11.28
C VAL A 67 8.72 -11.55 11.07
N ILE A 68 7.41 -11.41 11.28
CA ILE A 68 6.44 -12.49 11.05
C ILE A 68 6.43 -12.89 9.57
N GLY A 69 6.51 -11.92 8.64
CA GLY A 69 6.63 -12.18 7.21
C GLY A 69 7.86 -13.02 6.87
N ILE A 70 9.02 -12.68 7.41
CA ILE A 70 10.27 -13.41 7.18
C ILE A 70 10.19 -14.83 7.76
N ILE A 71 9.69 -14.98 8.98
CA ILE A 71 9.56 -16.30 9.63
C ILE A 71 8.62 -17.21 8.83
N LYS A 72 7.51 -16.66 8.35
CA LYS A 72 6.49 -17.41 7.61
C LYS A 72 6.74 -17.47 6.09
N LYS A 73 7.88 -17.03 5.60
CA LYS A 73 8.21 -16.96 4.17
C LYS A 73 7.96 -18.29 3.45
N LYS A 74 8.29 -19.42 4.07
CA LYS A 74 8.15 -20.76 3.48
C LYS A 74 6.72 -21.32 3.50
N THR A 75 5.92 -20.93 4.51
CA THR A 75 4.59 -21.49 4.73
C THR A 75 3.46 -20.68 4.11
N LEU A 76 3.76 -19.52 3.52
CA LEU A 76 2.77 -18.65 2.90
C LEU A 76 2.58 -19.00 1.43
N GLY A 77 1.31 -19.11 1.01
CA GLY A 77 0.87 -19.26 -0.37
C GLY A 77 0.03 -18.06 -0.82
N PHE A 78 -0.04 -17.83 -2.13
CA PHE A 78 -0.89 -16.81 -2.73
C PHE A 78 -1.99 -17.48 -3.54
N SER A 79 -3.24 -17.26 -3.13
CA SER A 79 -4.37 -17.75 -3.90
C SER A 79 -4.48 -16.98 -5.22
N SER A 80 -3.89 -17.55 -6.26
CA SER A 80 -3.98 -17.02 -7.61
C SER A 80 -5.30 -17.42 -8.30
N GLU A 81 -6.10 -18.28 -7.66
CA GLU A 81 -7.38 -18.69 -8.21
C GLU A 81 -8.28 -17.48 -8.50
N ALA A 82 -8.90 -17.52 -9.68
CA ALA A 82 -9.90 -16.56 -10.12
C ALA A 82 -11.22 -16.75 -9.36
N THR A 83 -11.15 -16.75 -8.02
CA THR A 83 -12.33 -16.85 -7.18
C THR A 83 -13.00 -15.48 -7.02
N ARG A 84 -14.33 -15.48 -7.10
CA ARG A 84 -15.14 -14.28 -6.88
C ARG A 84 -14.92 -13.76 -5.46
N ASN A 85 -14.19 -12.65 -5.32
CA ASN A 85 -13.87 -12.03 -4.04
C ASN A 85 -14.56 -10.66 -3.91
N PRO A 86 -15.79 -10.61 -3.35
CA PRO A 86 -16.53 -9.35 -3.24
C PRO A 86 -15.85 -8.31 -2.35
N LEU A 87 -15.07 -8.74 -1.34
CA LEU A 87 -14.32 -7.82 -0.48
C LEU A 87 -13.27 -7.03 -1.26
N ILE A 88 -12.45 -7.71 -2.07
CA ILE A 88 -11.48 -7.03 -2.94
C ILE A 88 -12.22 -6.13 -3.92
N GLY A 89 -13.33 -6.59 -4.51
CA GLY A 89 -14.14 -5.80 -5.44
C GLY A 89 -14.66 -4.50 -4.82
N ILE A 90 -15.23 -4.55 -3.61
CA ILE A 90 -15.75 -3.36 -2.92
C ILE A 90 -14.62 -2.38 -2.58
N PHE A 91 -13.52 -2.85 -2.01
CA PHE A 91 -12.45 -1.96 -1.59
C PHE A 91 -11.59 -1.45 -2.75
N SER A 92 -11.47 -2.20 -3.85
CA SER A 92 -10.88 -1.65 -5.08
C SER A 92 -11.78 -0.58 -5.71
N ALA A 93 -13.12 -0.73 -5.68
CA ALA A 93 -14.04 0.33 -6.11
C ALA A 93 -13.92 1.59 -5.25
N LEU A 94 -13.78 1.43 -3.93
CA LEU A 94 -13.55 2.55 -3.01
C LEU A 94 -12.21 3.25 -3.28
N SER A 95 -11.16 2.48 -3.56
CA SER A 95 -9.84 3.03 -3.96
C SER A 95 -9.93 3.82 -5.26
N ALA A 96 -10.63 3.29 -6.26
CA ALA A 96 -10.86 3.98 -7.53
C ALA A 96 -11.60 5.30 -7.32
N ALA A 97 -12.68 5.29 -6.53
CA ALA A 97 -13.45 6.49 -6.22
C ALA A 97 -12.59 7.53 -5.47
N GLY A 98 -11.81 7.10 -4.48
CA GLY A 98 -10.88 7.97 -3.74
C GLY A 98 -9.85 8.63 -4.67
N LEU A 99 -9.22 7.86 -5.55
CA LEU A 99 -8.24 8.39 -6.52
C LEU A 99 -8.86 9.40 -7.49
N VAL A 100 -10.11 9.19 -7.91
CA VAL A 100 -10.82 10.15 -8.77
C VAL A 100 -11.12 11.43 -7.99
N ILE A 101 -11.61 11.33 -6.74
CA ILE A 101 -11.88 12.50 -5.89
C ILE A 101 -10.57 13.31 -5.68
N ASP A 102 -9.48 12.63 -5.36
CA ASP A 102 -8.18 13.27 -5.12
C ASP A 102 -7.63 13.91 -6.41
N ALA A 103 -7.84 13.30 -7.58
CA ALA A 103 -7.50 13.90 -8.87
C ALA A 103 -8.28 15.20 -9.13
N PHE A 104 -9.58 15.22 -8.79
CA PHE A 104 -10.40 16.44 -8.90
C PHE A 104 -9.99 17.53 -7.91
N THR A 105 -9.65 17.17 -6.67
CA THR A 105 -9.12 18.14 -5.68
C THR A 105 -7.79 18.74 -6.17
N HIS A 106 -6.88 17.94 -6.68
CA HIS A 106 -5.63 18.43 -7.27
C HIS A 106 -5.87 19.32 -8.50
N LEU A 107 -6.87 18.99 -9.33
CA LEU A 107 -7.26 19.81 -10.47
C LEU A 107 -7.81 21.18 -10.03
N THR A 108 -8.61 21.23 -8.96
CA THR A 108 -9.08 22.51 -8.40
C THR A 108 -7.92 23.34 -7.84
N VAL A 109 -6.99 22.72 -7.12
CA VAL A 109 -5.77 23.37 -6.64
C VAL A 109 -4.95 23.91 -7.81
N LEU A 110 -4.78 23.12 -8.87
CA LEU A 110 -4.07 23.55 -10.08
C LEU A 110 -4.69 24.80 -10.70
N ARG A 111 -6.02 24.85 -10.81
CA ARG A 111 -6.76 25.99 -11.39
C ARG A 111 -6.71 27.24 -10.53
N THR A 112 -6.76 27.10 -9.21
CA THR A 112 -6.84 28.24 -8.27
C THR A 112 -5.48 28.79 -7.91
N SER A 113 -4.47 27.94 -7.79
CA SER A 113 -3.12 28.34 -7.32
C SER A 113 -2.14 28.62 -8.45
N HIS A 114 -2.43 28.13 -9.67
CA HIS A 114 -1.65 28.40 -10.88
C HIS A 114 -2.55 29.02 -11.97
N PRO A 115 -3.09 30.23 -11.76
CA PRO A 115 -4.03 30.86 -12.69
C PRO A 115 -3.41 31.22 -14.04
N SER A 116 -2.07 31.35 -14.11
CA SER A 116 -1.33 31.52 -15.35
C SER A 116 -0.26 30.44 -15.50
N LEU A 117 -0.25 29.76 -16.64
CA LEU A 117 0.76 28.77 -17.03
C LEU A 117 2.20 29.31 -17.05
N TYR A 118 2.36 30.63 -16.91
CA TYR A 118 3.61 31.38 -17.05
C TYR A 118 4.03 32.12 -15.78
N ALA A 119 3.43 31.78 -14.60
CA ALA A 119 3.88 32.39 -13.36
C ALA A 119 5.20 31.73 -12.93
N ASP A 120 6.28 32.46 -12.99
CA ASP A 120 7.64 32.03 -12.62
C ASP A 120 7.81 31.73 -11.12
N THR A 121 6.84 32.12 -10.30
CA THR A 121 6.88 31.93 -8.85
C THR A 121 5.80 30.97 -8.39
N VAL A 122 6.23 29.76 -7.98
CA VAL A 122 5.35 28.79 -7.33
C VAL A 122 5.07 29.28 -5.89
N PRO A 123 3.80 29.40 -5.45
CA PRO A 123 3.48 29.70 -4.07
C PRO A 123 4.18 28.74 -3.10
N ALA A 124 4.74 29.27 -2.01
CA ALA A 124 5.45 28.46 -1.03
C ALA A 124 4.57 27.32 -0.50
N GLY A 125 5.09 26.10 -0.53
CA GLY A 125 4.40 24.91 -0.04
C GLY A 125 3.56 24.14 -1.08
N LEU A 126 3.39 24.65 -2.32
CA LEU A 126 2.75 23.90 -3.41
C LEU A 126 3.79 23.18 -4.29
N PRO A 127 3.46 21.98 -4.81
CA PRO A 127 4.30 21.31 -5.79
C PRO A 127 4.29 22.12 -7.12
N SER A 128 5.33 21.94 -7.94
CA SER A 128 5.38 22.56 -9.26
C SER A 128 4.21 22.10 -10.13
N TYR A 129 3.80 22.96 -11.08
CA TYR A 129 2.71 22.69 -12.02
C TYR A 129 2.83 21.31 -12.70
N ASN A 130 4.02 21.00 -13.21
CA ASN A 130 4.27 19.75 -13.94
C ASN A 130 4.09 18.49 -13.06
N ILE A 131 4.50 18.57 -11.79
CA ILE A 131 4.34 17.44 -10.85
C ILE A 131 2.88 17.27 -10.49
N LEU A 132 2.16 18.36 -10.23
CA LEU A 132 0.74 18.30 -9.92
C LEU A 132 -0.06 17.73 -11.11
N LEU A 133 0.26 18.14 -12.34
CA LEU A 133 -0.34 17.59 -13.55
C LEU A 133 -0.02 16.11 -13.74
N ALA A 134 1.23 15.71 -13.54
CA ALA A 134 1.64 14.31 -13.58
C ALA A 134 0.89 13.48 -12.53
N GLN A 135 0.73 14.00 -11.32
CA GLN A 135 -0.02 13.33 -10.23
C GLN A 135 -1.49 13.13 -10.61
N ILE A 136 -2.15 14.12 -11.21
CA ILE A 136 -3.53 14.02 -11.70
C ILE A 136 -3.65 12.91 -12.76
N ILE A 137 -2.79 12.93 -13.77
CA ILE A 137 -2.83 11.94 -14.86
C ILE A 137 -2.62 10.52 -14.32
N VAL A 138 -1.60 10.33 -13.50
CA VAL A 138 -1.27 8.99 -12.97
C VAL A 138 -2.32 8.52 -11.96
N SER A 139 -2.94 9.42 -11.19
CA SER A 139 -4.09 9.06 -10.33
C SER A 139 -5.27 8.53 -11.13
N LEU A 140 -5.60 9.14 -12.27
CA LEU A 140 -6.68 8.67 -13.14
C LEU A 140 -6.36 7.32 -13.80
N VAL A 141 -5.12 7.11 -14.26
CA VAL A 141 -4.69 5.82 -14.81
C VAL A 141 -4.72 4.73 -13.74
N THR A 142 -4.31 5.06 -12.51
CA THR A 142 -4.36 4.13 -11.37
C THR A 142 -5.81 3.84 -10.97
N ALA A 143 -6.70 4.84 -11.02
CA ALA A 143 -8.13 4.62 -10.79
C ALA A 143 -8.72 3.64 -11.82
N LEU A 144 -8.33 3.75 -13.10
CA LEU A 144 -8.74 2.80 -14.13
C LEU A 144 -8.28 1.36 -13.81
N PHE A 145 -7.05 1.18 -13.32
CA PHE A 145 -6.58 -0.13 -12.85
C PHE A 145 -7.49 -0.70 -11.75
N PHE A 146 -7.84 0.10 -10.73
CA PHE A 146 -8.71 -0.35 -9.66
C PHE A 146 -10.15 -0.64 -10.16
N VAL A 147 -10.67 0.08 -11.15
CA VAL A 147 -11.95 -0.22 -11.79
C VAL A 147 -11.92 -1.59 -12.49
N ILE A 148 -10.86 -1.87 -13.25
CA ILE A 148 -10.68 -3.16 -13.91
C ILE A 148 -10.59 -4.29 -12.87
N LEU A 149 -9.83 -4.07 -11.81
CA LEU A 149 -9.71 -5.03 -10.71
C LEU A 149 -11.06 -5.26 -10.00
N THR A 150 -11.88 -4.22 -9.87
CA THR A 150 -13.24 -4.31 -9.33
C THR A 150 -14.10 -5.22 -10.19
N ILE A 151 -14.16 -4.95 -11.49
CA ILE A 151 -14.97 -5.75 -12.44
C ILE A 151 -14.52 -7.21 -12.43
N GLY A 152 -13.23 -7.44 -12.43
CA GLY A 152 -12.67 -8.78 -12.37
C GLY A 152 -12.99 -9.53 -11.09
N SER A 153 -12.87 -8.85 -9.95
CA SER A 153 -13.16 -9.45 -8.64
C SER A 153 -14.64 -9.84 -8.46
N PHE A 154 -15.56 -9.10 -9.09
CA PHE A 154 -16.99 -9.47 -9.13
C PHE A 154 -17.31 -10.55 -10.16
N SER A 155 -16.64 -10.53 -11.32
CA SER A 155 -16.89 -11.46 -12.42
C SER A 155 -16.25 -12.84 -12.20
N GLY A 156 -15.24 -12.93 -11.32
CA GLY A 156 -14.45 -14.16 -11.12
C GLY A 156 -13.63 -14.57 -12.34
N LYS A 157 -13.41 -13.66 -13.30
CA LYS A 157 -12.74 -13.93 -14.59
C LYS A 157 -11.34 -13.31 -14.71
N THR A 158 -10.87 -12.56 -13.71
CA THR A 158 -9.55 -11.93 -13.78
C THR A 158 -8.45 -12.95 -13.59
N SER A 159 -7.86 -13.36 -14.70
CA SER A 159 -6.49 -13.83 -14.70
C SER A 159 -5.58 -12.62 -14.55
N GLY A 160 -4.82 -12.53 -13.44
CA GLY A 160 -3.90 -11.41 -13.18
C GLY A 160 -2.84 -11.21 -14.27
N THR A 161 -2.69 -12.20 -15.16
CA THR A 161 -1.73 -12.21 -16.27
C THR A 161 -2.08 -11.25 -17.40
N GLU A 162 -3.37 -10.93 -17.61
CA GLU A 162 -3.78 -10.06 -18.73
C GLU A 162 -3.42 -8.59 -18.51
N TYR A 163 -3.25 -8.15 -17.25
CA TYR A 163 -3.05 -6.74 -16.90
C TYR A 163 -1.72 -6.49 -16.17
N ARG A 164 -0.67 -7.26 -16.52
CA ARG A 164 0.66 -7.18 -15.86
C ARG A 164 1.21 -5.75 -15.78
N ILE A 165 1.21 -5.03 -16.90
CA ILE A 165 1.73 -3.66 -17.00
C ILE A 165 0.87 -2.70 -16.20
N LEU A 166 -0.45 -2.87 -16.22
CA LEU A 166 -1.36 -1.99 -15.52
C LEU A 166 -1.26 -2.13 -13.98
N SER A 167 -0.85 -3.31 -13.49
CA SER A 167 -0.63 -3.54 -12.06
C SER A 167 0.56 -2.74 -11.47
N LEU A 168 1.41 -2.17 -12.32
CA LEU A 168 2.49 -1.28 -11.91
C LEU A 168 2.04 0.19 -11.74
N THR A 169 0.85 0.56 -12.21
CA THR A 169 0.38 1.95 -12.13
C THR A 169 0.28 2.49 -10.70
N PRO A 170 -0.15 1.72 -9.67
CA PRO A 170 -0.13 2.19 -8.30
C PRO A 170 1.28 2.47 -7.76
N VAL A 171 2.30 1.75 -8.27
CA VAL A 171 3.71 2.01 -7.93
C VAL A 171 4.11 3.39 -8.44
N PHE A 172 3.85 3.67 -9.72
CA PHE A 172 4.14 4.98 -10.32
C PHE A 172 3.38 6.11 -9.63
N TRP A 173 2.11 5.89 -9.28
CA TRP A 173 1.31 6.85 -8.52
C TRP A 173 1.97 7.17 -7.17
N SER A 174 2.38 6.17 -6.43
CA SER A 174 3.04 6.35 -5.13
C SER A 174 4.38 7.08 -5.27
N ILE A 175 5.17 6.77 -6.31
CA ILE A 175 6.46 7.42 -6.58
C ILE A 175 6.25 8.90 -6.92
N ILE A 176 5.35 9.24 -7.84
CA ILE A 176 5.11 10.63 -8.25
C ILE A 176 4.59 11.45 -7.06
N ARG A 177 3.71 10.87 -6.25
CA ARG A 177 3.22 11.50 -5.02
C ARG A 177 4.36 11.72 -4.03
N MET A 178 5.24 10.76 -3.84
CA MET A 178 6.43 10.88 -2.99
C MET A 178 7.35 11.99 -3.48
N VAL A 179 7.67 12.04 -4.78
CA VAL A 179 8.47 13.10 -5.39
C VAL A 179 7.80 14.46 -5.19
N GLY A 180 6.49 14.57 -5.39
CA GLY A 180 5.73 15.80 -5.16
C GLY A 180 5.81 16.29 -3.71
N ARG A 181 5.87 15.36 -2.74
CA ARG A 181 6.10 15.71 -1.32
C ARG A 181 7.52 16.22 -1.08
N PHE A 182 8.54 15.57 -1.64
CA PHE A 182 9.94 15.99 -1.50
C PHE A 182 10.24 17.36 -2.11
N MET A 183 9.53 17.74 -3.16
CA MET A 183 9.75 19.03 -3.83
C MET A 183 9.09 20.21 -3.11
N ARG A 184 8.33 19.99 -2.06
CA ARG A 184 7.84 21.08 -1.21
C ARG A 184 9.00 21.63 -0.38
N THR A 185 9.11 22.96 -0.29
CA THR A 185 10.15 23.66 0.49
C THR A 185 9.91 23.61 2.00
N ILE A 186 9.66 22.44 2.54
CA ILE A 186 9.31 22.24 3.96
C ILE A 186 10.32 21.30 4.61
N SER A 187 10.64 21.56 5.88
CA SER A 187 11.52 20.70 6.69
C SER A 187 10.76 19.44 7.13
N TYR A 188 10.89 18.34 6.36
CA TYR A 188 10.21 17.06 6.61
C TYR A 188 10.51 16.46 7.97
N VAL A 189 11.70 16.67 8.51
CA VAL A 189 12.17 16.04 9.75
C VAL A 189 11.38 16.52 10.97
N ARG A 190 10.82 17.72 10.93
CA ARG A 190 10.12 18.33 12.05
C ARG A 190 8.59 18.20 11.97
N VAL A 191 8.05 17.87 10.81
CA VAL A 191 6.61 17.74 10.59
C VAL A 191 6.21 16.27 10.61
N SER A 192 5.67 15.81 11.73
CA SER A 192 5.33 14.40 11.94
C SER A 192 4.37 13.83 10.91
N GLU A 193 3.43 14.63 10.41
CA GLU A 193 2.47 14.22 9.39
C GLU A 193 3.15 13.87 8.07
N LEU A 194 4.07 14.72 7.64
CA LEU A 194 4.83 14.48 6.41
C LEU A 194 5.74 13.27 6.55
N LEU A 195 6.34 13.05 7.72
CA LEU A 195 7.14 11.86 7.98
C LEU A 195 6.30 10.58 7.85
N PHE A 196 5.11 10.53 8.48
CA PHE A 196 4.24 9.36 8.38
C PHE A 196 3.75 9.12 6.94
N GLU A 197 3.39 10.17 6.21
CA GLU A 197 3.01 10.07 4.80
C GLU A 197 4.17 9.54 3.93
N MET A 198 5.40 9.99 4.16
CA MET A 198 6.57 9.52 3.42
C MET A 198 6.84 8.04 3.67
N VAL A 199 6.85 7.62 4.94
CA VAL A 199 7.05 6.22 5.32
C VAL A 199 5.91 5.35 4.78
N MET A 200 4.67 5.83 4.85
CA MET A 200 3.50 5.18 4.25
C MET A 200 3.70 4.93 2.75
N LEU A 201 4.11 5.96 2.00
CA LEU A 201 4.33 5.83 0.55
C LEU A 201 5.44 4.85 0.21
N VAL A 202 6.52 4.80 1.00
CA VAL A 202 7.58 3.79 0.83
C VAL A 202 7.01 2.37 0.98
N PHE A 203 6.23 2.11 2.04
CA PHE A 203 5.62 0.80 2.22
C PHE A 203 4.56 0.50 1.15
N MET A 204 3.82 1.49 0.67
CA MET A 204 2.89 1.32 -0.46
C MET A 204 3.62 0.92 -1.74
N ILE A 205 4.75 1.57 -2.06
CA ILE A 205 5.58 1.20 -3.21
C ILE A 205 6.04 -0.26 -3.10
N MET A 206 6.55 -0.66 -1.92
CA MET A 206 7.01 -2.03 -1.69
C MET A 206 5.86 -3.05 -1.79
N PHE A 207 4.69 -2.71 -1.24
CA PHE A 207 3.50 -3.56 -1.33
C PHE A 207 3.03 -3.73 -2.78
N PHE A 208 2.83 -2.62 -3.52
CA PHE A 208 2.33 -2.70 -4.89
C PHE A 208 3.33 -3.38 -5.83
N MET A 209 4.63 -3.21 -5.60
CA MET A 209 5.65 -3.95 -6.34
C MET A 209 5.55 -5.46 -6.08
N ALA A 210 5.43 -5.87 -4.81
CA ALA A 210 5.24 -7.27 -4.47
C ALA A 210 3.91 -7.82 -5.01
N PHE A 211 2.83 -7.05 -4.92
CA PHE A 211 1.52 -7.39 -5.45
C PHE A 211 1.54 -7.58 -6.98
N ALA A 212 2.24 -6.68 -7.70
CA ALA A 212 2.41 -6.81 -9.14
C ALA A 212 3.24 -8.05 -9.52
N GLN A 213 4.28 -8.38 -8.76
CA GLN A 213 5.07 -9.60 -8.95
C GLN A 213 4.22 -10.87 -8.76
N CYS A 214 3.43 -10.93 -7.68
CA CYS A 214 2.53 -12.04 -7.42
C CYS A 214 1.48 -12.20 -8.53
N ASN A 215 0.86 -11.10 -8.98
CA ASN A 215 -0.12 -11.12 -10.07
C ASN A 215 0.48 -11.54 -11.42
N SER A 216 1.76 -11.23 -11.63
CA SER A 216 2.47 -11.56 -12.89
C SER A 216 3.07 -12.95 -12.87
N LYS A 217 2.92 -13.71 -11.80
CA LYS A 217 3.55 -15.02 -11.58
C LYS A 217 5.08 -14.99 -11.75
N VAL A 218 5.69 -13.86 -11.43
CA VAL A 218 7.14 -13.70 -11.47
C VAL A 218 7.66 -13.85 -10.05
N ASN A 219 8.49 -14.87 -9.81
CA ASN A 219 9.09 -15.16 -8.51
C ASN A 219 8.05 -15.33 -7.38
N GLU A 220 7.07 -16.20 -7.58
CA GLU A 220 5.95 -16.42 -6.67
C GLU A 220 6.38 -16.68 -5.23
N LYS A 221 7.40 -17.51 -5.01
CA LYS A 221 7.88 -17.89 -3.67
C LYS A 221 8.36 -16.69 -2.83
N ASP A 222 8.93 -15.67 -3.49
CA ASP A 222 9.51 -14.52 -2.80
C ASP A 222 8.57 -13.31 -2.70
N CYS A 223 7.50 -13.24 -3.49
CA CYS A 223 6.60 -12.07 -3.46
C CYS A 223 5.56 -12.14 -2.34
N ILE A 224 5.11 -13.33 -1.96
CA ILE A 224 3.94 -13.54 -1.10
C ILE A 224 4.14 -12.97 0.31
N TRP A 225 5.24 -13.32 0.95
CA TRP A 225 5.54 -12.80 2.28
C TRP A 225 5.74 -11.28 2.28
N LYS A 226 6.25 -10.71 1.17
CA LYS A 226 6.42 -9.26 1.01
C LYS A 226 5.09 -8.53 0.95
N VAL A 227 4.07 -9.12 0.29
CA VAL A 227 2.70 -8.56 0.25
C VAL A 227 2.14 -8.38 1.67
N ALA A 228 2.29 -9.38 2.53
CA ALA A 228 1.82 -9.28 3.90
C ALA A 228 2.72 -8.38 4.77
N ALA A 229 4.05 -8.56 4.69
CA ALA A 229 5.02 -7.85 5.51
C ALA A 229 5.04 -6.34 5.25
N TYR A 230 4.86 -5.91 4.02
CA TYR A 230 4.86 -4.48 3.66
C TYR A 230 3.44 -3.90 3.58
N GLY A 231 2.44 -4.74 3.27
CA GLY A 231 1.05 -4.30 3.17
C GLY A 231 0.47 -3.86 4.50
N LEU A 232 0.64 -4.63 5.58
CA LEU A 232 0.09 -4.24 6.88
C LEU A 232 0.68 -2.93 7.43
N PRO A 233 2.02 -2.67 7.38
CA PRO A 233 2.57 -1.36 7.70
C PRO A 233 2.02 -0.23 6.83
N ALA A 234 1.90 -0.45 5.51
CA ALA A 234 1.32 0.54 4.60
C ALA A 234 -0.11 0.89 5.01
N ALA A 235 -0.95 -0.13 5.26
CA ALA A 235 -2.33 0.05 5.67
C ALA A 235 -2.44 0.73 7.04
N LEU A 236 -1.61 0.36 8.02
CA LEU A 236 -1.59 0.99 9.35
C LEU A 236 -1.31 2.50 9.23
N LEU A 237 -0.24 2.86 8.52
CA LEU A 237 0.14 4.26 8.35
C LEU A 237 -0.91 5.04 7.56
N ALA A 238 -1.48 4.45 6.51
CA ALA A 238 -2.54 5.06 5.73
C ALA A 238 -3.79 5.32 6.58
N LEU A 239 -4.18 4.40 7.47
CA LEU A 239 -5.28 4.62 8.42
C LEU A 239 -4.95 5.70 9.44
N VAL A 240 -3.73 5.72 9.99
CA VAL A 240 -3.28 6.74 10.97
C VAL A 240 -3.24 8.13 10.35
N CYS A 241 -2.93 8.25 9.05
CA CYS A 241 -2.93 9.52 8.35
C CYS A 241 -4.34 9.96 7.91
N SER A 242 -5.13 9.05 7.31
CA SER A 242 -6.40 9.41 6.65
C SER A 242 -7.58 9.48 7.62
N VAL A 243 -7.74 8.49 8.52
CA VAL A 243 -8.94 8.39 9.36
C VAL A 243 -9.12 9.58 10.30
N PRO A 244 -8.10 10.05 11.05
CA PRO A 244 -8.26 11.23 11.91
C PRO A 244 -8.62 12.49 11.12
N ARG A 245 -8.02 12.70 9.94
CA ARG A 245 -8.32 13.86 9.08
C ARG A 245 -9.76 13.83 8.56
N ILE A 246 -10.24 12.66 8.13
CA ILE A 246 -11.62 12.49 7.68
C ILE A 246 -12.60 12.74 8.84
N ILE A 247 -12.33 12.18 10.03
CA ILE A 247 -13.19 12.37 11.21
C ILE A 247 -13.26 13.86 11.59
N LEU A 248 -12.11 14.54 11.71
CA LEU A 248 -12.06 15.95 12.08
C LEU A 248 -12.75 16.83 11.03
N SER A 249 -12.57 16.53 9.75
CA SER A 249 -13.25 17.23 8.67
C SER A 249 -14.77 17.06 8.73
N LEU A 250 -15.28 15.86 9.05
CA LEU A 250 -16.70 15.58 9.17
C LEU A 250 -17.36 16.24 10.40
N ILE A 251 -16.59 16.36 11.50
CA ILE A 251 -17.08 17.03 12.72
C ILE A 251 -17.04 18.57 12.60
N GLY A 252 -16.45 19.08 11.51
CA GLY A 252 -16.31 20.53 11.32
C GLY A 252 -15.11 21.15 12.03
N SER A 253 -14.17 20.33 12.52
CA SER A 253 -12.94 20.76 13.17
C SER A 253 -11.73 20.64 12.22
N ALA A 254 -11.94 20.99 10.96
CA ALA A 254 -10.89 20.94 9.93
C ALA A 254 -9.73 21.94 10.19
N ASP A 255 -9.96 22.95 10.98
CA ASP A 255 -8.98 23.93 11.47
C ASP A 255 -7.89 23.31 12.35
N LEU A 256 -8.15 22.14 12.95
CA LEU A 256 -7.15 21.37 13.72
C LEU A 256 -6.19 20.57 12.83
N ILE A 257 -6.51 20.41 11.55
CA ILE A 257 -5.65 19.69 10.60
C ILE A 257 -4.55 20.63 10.11
N TYR A 258 -3.34 20.08 9.97
CA TYR A 258 -2.22 20.85 9.40
C TYR A 258 -2.60 21.44 8.04
N SER A 259 -2.40 22.75 7.89
CA SER A 259 -2.91 23.54 6.75
C SER A 259 -2.41 23.10 5.37
N GLN A 260 -1.27 22.41 5.31
CA GLN A 260 -0.72 21.87 4.06
C GLN A 260 -1.02 20.37 3.86
N SER A 261 -1.71 19.73 4.81
CA SER A 261 -2.22 18.37 4.66
C SER A 261 -3.58 18.41 3.97
N SER A 262 -3.71 17.68 2.88
CA SER A 262 -5.00 17.44 2.23
C SER A 262 -5.70 16.23 2.83
N VAL A 263 -7.03 16.24 2.84
CA VAL A 263 -7.82 15.04 3.09
C VAL A 263 -7.76 14.20 1.81
N GLU A 264 -7.02 13.12 1.81
CA GLU A 264 -6.86 12.24 0.67
C GLU A 264 -7.68 10.96 0.90
N PHE A 265 -8.77 10.82 0.16
CA PHE A 265 -9.68 9.67 0.25
C PHE A 265 -9.08 8.39 -0.35
N ALA A 266 -8.13 8.53 -1.27
CA ALA A 266 -7.41 7.40 -1.86
C ALA A 266 -6.69 6.58 -0.80
N ASP A 267 -6.06 7.22 0.20
CA ASP A 267 -5.31 6.54 1.26
C ASP A 267 -6.19 5.59 2.06
N LEU A 268 -7.40 6.01 2.41
CA LEU A 268 -8.37 5.15 3.10
C LEU A 268 -8.79 3.97 2.22
N GLY A 269 -9.13 4.25 0.95
CA GLY A 269 -9.52 3.21 0.00
C GLY A 269 -8.42 2.16 -0.19
N ILE A 270 -7.19 2.62 -0.43
CA ILE A 270 -6.02 1.77 -0.62
C ILE A 270 -5.70 0.96 0.65
N ALA A 271 -5.79 1.58 1.85
CA ALA A 271 -5.59 0.85 3.10
C ALA A 271 -6.56 -0.32 3.24
N LEU A 272 -7.85 -0.09 2.97
CA LEU A 272 -8.87 -1.13 3.03
C LEU A 272 -8.68 -2.20 1.94
N PHE A 273 -8.24 -1.80 0.74
CA PHE A 273 -7.87 -2.73 -0.31
C PHE A 273 -6.68 -3.62 0.10
N ILE A 274 -5.62 -3.05 0.67
CA ILE A 274 -4.46 -3.80 1.17
C ILE A 274 -4.90 -4.82 2.22
N ILE A 275 -5.71 -4.41 3.18
CA ILE A 275 -6.25 -5.30 4.23
C ILE A 275 -7.04 -6.44 3.59
N ALA A 276 -7.91 -6.15 2.61
CA ALA A 276 -8.69 -7.18 1.92
C ALA A 276 -7.79 -8.17 1.17
N VAL A 277 -6.74 -7.70 0.49
CA VAL A 277 -5.78 -8.57 -0.20
C VAL A 277 -5.05 -9.46 0.79
N VAL A 278 -4.53 -8.93 1.89
CA VAL A 278 -3.80 -9.72 2.89
C VAL A 278 -4.71 -10.76 3.55
N LEU A 279 -5.97 -10.40 3.84
CA LEU A 279 -6.93 -11.31 4.48
C LEU A 279 -7.46 -12.42 3.56
N THR A 280 -7.50 -12.17 2.25
CA THR A 280 -8.17 -13.09 1.30
C THR A 280 -7.24 -13.82 0.35
N LYS A 281 -6.10 -13.24 0.00
CA LYS A 281 -5.16 -13.79 -0.96
C LYS A 281 -3.94 -14.45 -0.31
N VAL A 282 -3.56 -14.03 0.91
CA VAL A 282 -2.45 -14.65 1.64
C VAL A 282 -2.98 -15.82 2.46
N ILE A 283 -2.68 -17.03 2.03
CA ILE A 283 -3.12 -18.29 2.66
C ILE A 283 -1.91 -19.08 3.20
N THR A 284 -2.15 -20.04 4.08
CA THR A 284 -1.12 -21.02 4.45
C THR A 284 -1.14 -22.14 3.41
N LYS A 285 0.02 -22.54 2.90
CA LYS A 285 0.14 -23.74 2.07
C LYS A 285 -0.28 -24.96 2.88
N THR A 286 -0.96 -25.89 2.23
CA THR A 286 -1.31 -27.19 2.82
C THR A 286 -0.15 -28.16 2.52
N GLU A 287 0.07 -29.14 3.39
CA GLU A 287 1.12 -30.17 3.19
C GLU A 287 1.02 -30.90 1.83
N SER A 288 -0.19 -31.00 1.27
CA SER A 288 -0.38 -31.54 -0.09
C SER A 288 0.19 -30.65 -1.20
N ASP A 289 0.16 -29.33 -1.02
CA ASP A 289 0.68 -28.38 -2.01
C ASP A 289 2.22 -28.34 -1.96
N GLU A 290 2.82 -28.62 -0.79
CA GLU A 290 4.28 -28.73 -0.63
C GLU A 290 4.82 -30.01 -1.31
N ALA A 291 4.10 -31.11 -1.20
CA ALA A 291 4.48 -32.38 -1.85
C ALA A 291 4.40 -32.29 -3.39
N GLU A 292 3.35 -31.65 -3.93
CA GLU A 292 3.24 -31.43 -5.39
C GLU A 292 4.31 -30.48 -5.96
N GLU A 293 4.76 -29.49 -5.17
CA GLU A 293 5.86 -28.59 -5.59
C GLU A 293 7.24 -29.26 -5.49
N GLU A 294 7.46 -30.15 -4.52
CA GLU A 294 8.70 -30.94 -4.42
C GLU A 294 8.81 -31.92 -5.59
N ASP A 295 7.74 -32.67 -5.90
CA ASP A 295 7.70 -33.58 -7.04
C ASP A 295 7.92 -32.84 -8.38
N ALA A 296 7.29 -31.66 -8.56
CA ALA A 296 7.47 -30.84 -9.77
C ALA A 296 8.87 -30.22 -9.89
N SER A 297 9.54 -29.94 -8.76
CA SER A 297 10.92 -29.45 -8.77
C SER A 297 11.92 -30.55 -9.06
N GLU A 298 11.73 -31.75 -8.56
CA GLU A 298 12.54 -32.92 -8.88
C GLU A 298 12.41 -33.34 -10.36
N GLU A 299 11.17 -33.33 -10.91
CA GLU A 299 10.98 -33.60 -12.36
C GLU A 299 11.66 -32.54 -13.25
N SER A 300 11.73 -31.28 -12.83
CA SER A 300 12.40 -30.24 -13.62
C SER A 300 13.93 -30.34 -13.55
N GLU A 301 14.50 -30.70 -12.40
CA GLU A 301 15.94 -30.93 -12.23
C GLU A 301 16.39 -32.18 -13.02
N ASP A 302 15.60 -33.26 -12.97
CA ASP A 302 15.86 -34.47 -13.74
C ASP A 302 15.75 -34.23 -15.28
N ALA A 303 14.91 -33.32 -15.72
CA ALA A 303 14.78 -32.93 -17.13
C ALA A 303 15.97 -32.07 -17.61
N GLU A 304 16.47 -31.18 -16.78
CA GLU A 304 17.65 -30.36 -17.06
C GLU A 304 18.93 -31.23 -17.09
N GLU A 305 19.09 -32.15 -16.13
CA GLU A 305 20.24 -33.07 -16.09
C GLU A 305 20.29 -34.01 -17.30
N LYS A 306 19.12 -34.49 -17.79
CA LYS A 306 19.03 -35.28 -19.01
C LYS A 306 19.36 -34.45 -20.25
N ALA A 307 18.93 -33.19 -20.31
CA ALA A 307 19.25 -32.31 -21.44
C ALA A 307 20.75 -32.00 -21.52
N GLU A 308 21.38 -31.72 -20.37
CA GLU A 308 22.85 -31.49 -20.29
C GLU A 308 23.64 -32.76 -20.67
N THR A 309 23.13 -33.96 -20.33
CA THR A 309 23.79 -35.23 -20.63
C THR A 309 23.70 -35.56 -22.11
N GLU A 310 22.58 -35.26 -22.76
CA GLU A 310 22.39 -35.41 -24.20
C GLU A 310 23.25 -34.43 -25.01
N GLU A 311 23.39 -33.17 -24.57
CA GLU A 311 24.22 -32.16 -25.21
C GLU A 311 25.71 -32.50 -25.12
N SER A 312 26.14 -33.05 -23.98
CA SER A 312 27.55 -33.50 -23.81
C SER A 312 27.93 -34.74 -24.62
N THR A 313 26.98 -35.63 -24.94
CA THR A 313 27.20 -36.81 -25.77
C THR A 313 27.29 -36.46 -27.26
N VAL A 314 26.60 -35.45 -27.72
CA VAL A 314 26.67 -34.99 -29.13
C VAL A 314 28.00 -34.33 -29.48
N ILE A 315 28.62 -33.64 -28.50
CA ILE A 315 29.92 -32.96 -28.70
C ILE A 315 31.12 -33.94 -28.72
N THR A 316 30.94 -35.18 -28.27
CA THR A 316 32.01 -36.20 -28.25
C THR A 316 32.00 -37.11 -29.49
N GLU A 317 31.06 -37.01 -30.41
CA GLU A 317 30.95 -37.80 -31.64
C GLU A 317 31.34 -37.04 -32.93
N GLU A 318 31.79 -35.77 -32.86
CA GLU A 318 32.41 -35.01 -33.93
C GLU A 318 33.96 -34.95 -33.76
#